data_c44e656cdad4a8b783e5b3351057e06d
#
_entry.id   c44e656cdad4a8b783e5b3351057e06d
#
_cell.length_a   1.000
_cell.length_b   1.000
_cell.length_c   1.000
_cell.angle_alpha   90.00
_cell.angle_beta   90.00
_cell.angle_gamma   90.00
#
_symmetry.space_group_name_H-M   'P 1'
#
loop_
_entity.id
_entity.type
_entity.pdbx_description
1 polymer ?
#
loop_
_entity_poly.entity_id
_entity_poly.type
_entity_poly.pdbx_seq_one_letter_code
_entity_poly.pdbx_strand_id
1 'polypeptide(L)'
;MAELLDNDFIFLRHNTGEEWSKSEFLDYMLTGIRGKTTCENRRLIYENDEIIVSHSILDGPSGRNAVLLVRSVKDGKLVRAETGSTPLSIQ
;
A
#
# COMPACT_ATOMS: atom_id res chain seq x y z
N MET A 1 10.02 4.98 -9.20
CA MET A 1 8.70 4.50 -8.76
C MET A 1 7.55 4.99 -9.62
N ALA A 2 7.51 6.27 -9.94
CA ALA A 2 6.42 6.82 -10.74
C ALA A 2 6.24 6.11 -12.08
N GLU A 3 7.31 5.60 -12.66
CA GLU A 3 7.28 4.90 -13.94
C GLU A 3 6.57 3.55 -13.87
N LEU A 4 6.48 2.98 -12.68
CA LEU A 4 5.81 1.69 -12.48
C LEU A 4 4.30 1.84 -12.30
N LEU A 5 3.82 3.07 -12.15
CA LEU A 5 2.40 3.34 -11.94
C LEU A 5 1.78 3.82 -13.25
N ASP A 6 0.63 3.23 -13.59
CA ASP A 6 -0.15 3.72 -14.73
C ASP A 6 -0.62 5.15 -14.45
N ASN A 7 -0.90 5.91 -15.51
CA ASN A 7 -1.36 7.29 -15.34
C ASN A 7 -2.71 7.38 -14.64
N ASP A 8 -3.53 6.35 -14.78
CA ASP A 8 -4.85 6.29 -14.14
C ASP A 8 -4.84 5.47 -12.85
N PHE A 9 -3.66 5.29 -12.26
CA PHE A 9 -3.50 4.53 -11.02
C PHE A 9 -4.38 5.08 -9.91
N ILE A 10 -5.03 4.17 -9.17
CA ILE A 10 -5.86 4.49 -8.01
C ILE A 10 -5.35 3.71 -6.80
N PHE A 11 -5.21 4.40 -5.69
CA PHE A 11 -4.86 3.79 -4.41
C PHE A 11 -6.07 3.91 -3.48
N LEU A 12 -6.63 2.78 -3.08
CA LEU A 12 -7.82 2.74 -2.22
C LEU A 12 -7.43 2.30 -0.81
N ARG A 13 -7.83 3.07 0.18
CA ARG A 13 -7.65 2.72 1.59
C ARG A 13 -8.98 2.23 2.14
N HIS A 14 -9.03 0.96 2.49
CA HIS A 14 -10.28 0.36 2.95
C HIS A 14 -10.73 0.91 4.30
N ASN A 15 -9.79 1.22 5.18
CA ASN A 15 -10.14 1.68 6.52
C ASN A 15 -10.78 3.07 6.55
N THR A 16 -10.55 3.89 5.54
CA THR A 16 -11.13 5.23 5.45
C THR A 16 -12.07 5.39 4.26
N GLY A 17 -11.98 4.50 3.28
CA GLY A 17 -12.73 4.61 2.04
C GLY A 17 -12.18 5.63 1.08
N GLU A 18 -11.03 6.20 1.38
CA GLU A 18 -10.43 7.22 0.52
C GLU A 18 -9.79 6.59 -0.72
N GLU A 19 -9.95 7.29 -1.85
CA GLU A 19 -9.27 6.93 -3.09
C GLU A 19 -8.32 8.05 -3.46
N TRP A 20 -7.07 7.70 -3.77
CA TRP A 20 -6.04 8.66 -4.14
C TRP A 20 -5.60 8.43 -5.57
N SER A 21 -5.37 9.53 -6.29
CA SER A 21 -4.80 9.49 -7.61
C SER A 21 -3.31 9.15 -7.53
N LYS A 22 -2.70 8.93 -8.71
CA LYS A 22 -1.27 8.66 -8.77
C LYS A 22 -0.45 9.76 -8.09
N SER A 23 -0.75 11.02 -8.37
CA SER A 23 0.03 12.13 -7.79
C SER A 23 -0.17 12.23 -6.29
N GLU A 24 -1.38 12.01 -5.81
CA GLU A 24 -1.66 12.02 -4.38
C GLU A 24 -0.94 10.89 -3.65
N PHE A 25 -0.94 9.70 -4.25
CA PHE A 25 -0.26 8.56 -3.68
C PHE A 25 1.25 8.78 -3.62
N LEU A 26 1.84 9.30 -4.69
CA LEU A 26 3.27 9.55 -4.73
C LEU A 26 3.68 10.61 -3.71
N ASP A 27 2.86 11.65 -3.56
CA ASP A 27 3.12 12.69 -2.57
C ASP A 27 3.07 12.11 -1.16
N TYR A 28 2.11 11.26 -0.86
CA TYR A 28 2.00 10.59 0.43
C TYR A 28 3.22 9.73 0.71
N MET A 29 3.68 8.96 -0.29
CA MET A 29 4.85 8.10 -0.13
C MET A 29 6.12 8.90 0.17
N LEU A 30 6.25 10.09 -0.43
CA LEU A 30 7.42 10.93 -0.23
C LEU A 30 7.40 11.67 1.11
N THR A 31 6.22 12.06 1.58
CA THR A 31 6.11 12.92 2.77
C THR A 31 5.59 12.21 4.00
N GLY A 32 4.78 11.18 3.84
CA GLY A 32 4.07 10.57 4.96
C GLY A 32 4.71 9.33 5.54
N ILE A 33 5.15 8.42 4.69
CA ILE A 33 5.65 7.12 5.14
C ILE A 33 7.15 7.13 5.36
N ARG A 34 7.86 7.79 4.47
CA ARG A 34 9.30 7.72 4.42
C ARG A 34 9.94 8.36 5.65
N GLY A 35 10.71 7.58 6.38
CA GLY A 35 11.43 8.06 7.55
C GLY A 35 10.66 8.05 8.85
N LYS A 36 9.35 7.77 8.82
CA LYS A 36 8.53 7.76 10.03
C LYS A 36 7.81 6.46 10.27
N THR A 37 7.73 5.61 9.25
CA THR A 37 7.04 4.34 9.36
C THR A 37 7.99 3.22 8.97
N THR A 38 8.05 2.18 9.80
CA THR A 38 8.86 1.00 9.50
C THR A 38 7.93 -0.13 9.05
N CYS A 39 8.43 -0.95 8.13
CA CYS A 39 7.70 -2.09 7.63
C CYS A 39 8.37 -3.36 8.16
N GLU A 40 7.61 -4.18 8.87
CA GLU A 40 8.12 -5.41 9.48
C GLU A 40 7.37 -6.62 8.95
N ASN A 41 8.03 -7.77 8.98
CA ASN A 41 7.41 -9.06 8.65
C ASN A 41 6.69 -9.05 7.31
N ARG A 42 7.30 -8.38 6.33
CA ARG A 42 6.72 -8.31 4.99
C ARG A 42 6.78 -9.68 4.33
N ARG A 43 5.65 -10.12 3.82
CA ARG A 43 5.58 -11.41 3.14
C ARG A 43 4.69 -11.32 1.90
N LEU A 44 5.08 -12.07 0.89
CA LEU A 44 4.30 -12.21 -0.33
C LEU A 44 3.34 -13.37 -0.14
N ILE A 45 2.04 -13.12 -0.27
CA ILE A 45 1.03 -14.16 -0.11
C ILE A 45 0.72 -14.82 -1.45
N TYR A 46 0.59 -14.03 -2.51
CA TYR A 46 0.26 -14.53 -3.83
C TYR A 46 0.72 -13.56 -4.89
N GLU A 47 1.19 -14.07 -6.00
CA GLU A 47 1.62 -13.23 -7.12
C GLU A 47 1.44 -13.95 -8.44
N ASN A 48 0.90 -13.25 -9.43
CA ASN A 48 0.91 -13.68 -10.82
C ASN A 48 1.10 -12.43 -11.70
N ASP A 49 0.87 -12.56 -13.01
CA ASP A 49 1.10 -11.44 -13.93
C ASP A 49 0.11 -10.30 -13.78
N GLU A 50 -0.98 -10.52 -13.07
CA GLU A 50 -2.07 -9.56 -12.96
C GLU A 50 -2.28 -9.01 -11.55
N ILE A 51 -1.85 -9.75 -10.52
CA ILE A 51 -2.16 -9.38 -9.15
C ILE A 51 -1.02 -9.77 -8.22
N ILE A 52 -0.75 -8.90 -7.25
CA ILE A 52 0.26 -9.16 -6.22
C ILE A 52 -0.40 -8.89 -4.87
N VAL A 53 -0.39 -9.89 -3.99
CA VAL A 53 -0.96 -9.78 -2.65
C VAL A 53 0.14 -9.96 -1.62
N SER A 54 0.28 -8.99 -0.74
CA SER A 54 1.30 -9.04 0.31
C SER A 54 0.72 -8.59 1.64
N HIS A 55 1.41 -8.95 2.71
CA HIS A 55 1.05 -8.59 4.08
C HIS A 55 2.27 -8.09 4.80
N SER A 56 2.10 -7.07 5.61
CA SER A 56 3.20 -6.53 6.42
C SER A 56 2.65 -5.90 7.69
N ILE A 57 3.55 -5.64 8.62
CA ILE A 57 3.24 -4.87 9.82
C ILE A 57 3.88 -3.50 9.62
N LEU A 58 3.07 -2.46 9.71
CA LEU A 58 3.58 -1.09 9.64
C LEU A 58 3.58 -0.50 11.04
N ASP A 59 4.72 0.02 11.46
CA ASP A 59 4.88 0.66 12.76
C ASP A 59 5.23 2.13 12.53
N GLY A 60 4.34 3.00 12.95
CA GLY A 60 4.50 4.44 12.72
C GLY A 60 3.98 5.26 13.89
N PRO A 61 3.92 6.58 13.71
CA PRO A 61 3.52 7.49 14.80
C PRO A 61 2.15 7.20 15.37
N SER A 62 1.24 6.65 14.57
CA SER A 62 -0.12 6.36 15.02
C SER A 62 -0.26 4.94 15.59
N GLY A 63 0.84 4.16 15.65
CA GLY A 63 0.82 2.82 16.20
C GLY A 63 1.16 1.76 15.18
N ARG A 64 0.94 0.50 15.56
CA ARG A 64 1.23 -0.64 14.71
C ARG A 64 -0.04 -1.16 14.06
N ASN A 65 0.04 -1.48 12.79
CA ASN A 65 -1.08 -2.01 12.03
C ASN A 65 -0.66 -3.19 11.18
N ALA A 66 -1.51 -4.20 11.10
CA ALA A 66 -1.36 -5.27 10.13
C ALA A 66 -1.99 -4.78 8.83
N VAL A 67 -1.24 -4.81 7.75
CA VAL A 67 -1.69 -4.26 6.47
C VAL A 67 -1.67 -5.33 5.39
N LEU A 68 -2.83 -5.54 4.79
CA LEU A 68 -2.97 -6.40 3.62
C LEU A 68 -3.01 -5.50 2.38
N LEU A 69 -2.10 -5.73 1.46
CA LEU A 69 -1.98 -4.92 0.26
C LEU A 69 -2.25 -5.78 -0.97
N VAL A 70 -3.18 -5.34 -1.81
CA VAL A 70 -3.50 -5.98 -3.09
C VAL A 70 -3.17 -4.99 -4.20
N ARG A 71 -2.29 -5.39 -5.12
CA ARG A 71 -1.89 -4.55 -6.24
C ARG A 71 -2.29 -5.22 -7.54
N SER A 72 -2.95 -4.48 -8.41
CA SER A 72 -3.33 -4.96 -9.73
C SER A 72 -2.35 -4.44 -10.77
N VAL A 73 -1.93 -5.33 -11.67
CA VAL A 73 -0.91 -5.01 -12.68
C VAL A 73 -1.50 -5.22 -14.06
N LYS A 74 -1.22 -4.29 -14.96
CA LYS A 74 -1.63 -4.41 -16.36
C LYS A 74 -0.49 -3.86 -17.22
N ASP A 75 -0.06 -4.65 -18.20
CA ASP A 75 1.01 -4.28 -19.12
C ASP A 75 2.28 -3.83 -18.40
N GLY A 76 2.60 -4.53 -17.30
CA GLY A 76 3.81 -4.25 -16.53
C GLY A 76 3.72 -3.06 -15.60
N LYS A 77 2.54 -2.44 -15.48
CA LYS A 77 2.37 -1.26 -14.62
C LYS A 77 1.28 -1.49 -13.61
N LEU A 78 1.45 -0.89 -12.43
CA LEU A 78 0.42 -0.92 -11.39
C LEU A 78 -0.71 0.00 -11.78
N VAL A 79 -1.93 -0.56 -11.87
CA VAL A 79 -3.12 0.21 -12.21
C VAL A 79 -4.00 0.48 -11.01
N ARG A 80 -3.85 -0.31 -9.95
CA ARG A 80 -4.64 -0.15 -8.74
C ARG A 80 -3.93 -0.77 -7.56
N ALA A 81 -4.07 -0.17 -6.40
CA ALA A 81 -3.62 -0.75 -5.14
C ALA A 81 -4.70 -0.54 -4.11
N GLU A 82 -4.94 -1.56 -3.27
CA GLU A 82 -5.93 -1.49 -2.21
C GLU A 82 -5.29 -1.99 -0.93
N THR A 83 -5.55 -1.28 0.17
CA THR A 83 -5.02 -1.70 1.47
C THR A 83 -6.13 -1.88 2.48
N GLY A 84 -6.04 -2.96 3.25
CA GLY A 84 -6.84 -3.15 4.45
C GLY A 84 -5.90 -3.09 5.64
N SER A 85 -6.23 -2.28 6.62
CA SER A 85 -5.37 -2.04 7.77
C SER A 85 -6.12 -2.37 9.05
N THR A 86 -5.50 -3.18 9.92
CA THR A 86 -6.07 -3.55 11.21
C THR A 86 -5.13 -3.12 12.32
N PRO A 87 -5.59 -2.26 13.24
CA PRO A 87 -4.74 -1.88 14.38
C PRO A 87 -4.41 -3.09 15.24
N LEU A 88 -3.15 -3.19 15.67
CA LEU A 88 -2.72 -4.27 16.54
C LEU A 88 -2.82 -3.82 17.98
N SER A 89 -3.41 -4.66 18.81
CA SER A 89 -3.48 -4.40 20.24
C SER A 89 -2.10 -4.52 20.85
N ILE A 90 -1.78 -3.58 21.71
CA ILE A 90 -0.54 -3.64 22.48
C ILE A 90 -0.89 -4.24 23.81
N GLN A 91 -0.23 -5.32 24.14
CA GLN A 91 -0.45 -6.04 25.40
C GLN A 91 0.73 -5.91 26.32
#